data_bd6e5cab6457487e64fa0f661c670fd5
#
_entry.id   bd6e5cab6457487e64fa0f661c670fd5
#
_cell.length_a   1.000
_cell.length_b   1.000
_cell.length_c   1.000
_cell.angle_alpha   90.00
_cell.angle_beta   90.00
_cell.angle_gamma   90.00
#
_symmetry.space_group_name_H-M   'P 1'
#
loop_
_entity.id
_entity.type
_entity.pdbx_description
1 polymer ?
#
loop_
_entity_poly.entity_id
_entity_poly.type
_entity_poly.pdbx_seq_one_letter_code
_entity_poly.pdbx_strand_id
1 'polypeptide(L)'
;MNEHLLMLIYGMATMFYALTSVGFYLRRSRLHNMVAFLMAVLSLECIKDVAIIFTGNYNDPYFWTLASILDLLVVPVYVYVLHLLLCANRISALKTICHYAPFVLLIAAFAITGNELFADIIIIYTTLYGSVYFVWSLISIPKYQVMLKQQYSYSENISLKWLRTIPVFFYIMLALWIANMLFLRIDIDIIYLSLGFLLWIVISYFLYKHESVLEDLQRDAAADAANAVAS
;
A
#
# COMPACT_ATOMS: atom_id res chain seq x y z
N MET A 1 -27.62 -6.34 11.93
CA MET A 1 -27.55 -5.28 10.89
C MET A 1 -26.10 -4.95 10.53
N ASN A 2 -25.22 -4.79 11.50
CA ASN A 2 -23.81 -4.42 11.26
C ASN A 2 -23.01 -5.51 10.50
N GLU A 3 -23.28 -6.80 10.74
CA GLU A 3 -22.58 -7.89 10.03
C GLU A 3 -22.89 -7.92 8.54
N HIS A 4 -24.16 -7.71 8.14
CA HIS A 4 -24.50 -7.66 6.71
C HIS A 4 -23.87 -6.46 6.01
N LEU A 5 -23.78 -5.31 6.71
CA LEU A 5 -23.11 -4.13 6.19
C LEU A 5 -21.61 -4.37 6.06
N LEU A 6 -20.99 -5.00 7.05
CA LEU A 6 -19.59 -5.38 7.04
C LEU A 6 -19.27 -6.28 5.83
N MET A 7 -20.08 -7.33 5.63
CA MET A 7 -19.94 -8.25 4.50
C MET A 7 -20.10 -7.56 3.14
N LEU A 8 -21.04 -6.61 3.03
CA LEU A 8 -21.22 -5.81 1.82
C LEU A 8 -19.95 -4.99 1.51
N ILE A 9 -19.38 -4.33 2.53
CA ILE A 9 -18.17 -3.52 2.37
C ILE A 9 -16.98 -4.40 1.98
N TYR A 10 -16.79 -5.57 2.60
CA TYR A 10 -15.76 -6.53 2.20
C TYR A 10 -15.94 -6.97 0.75
N GLY A 11 -17.15 -7.28 0.31
CA GLY A 11 -17.42 -7.66 -1.07
C GLY A 11 -17.09 -6.54 -2.07
N MET A 12 -17.49 -5.31 -1.76
CA MET A 12 -17.19 -4.14 -2.58
C MET A 12 -15.67 -3.87 -2.63
N ALA A 13 -14.98 -3.92 -1.49
CA ALA A 13 -13.54 -3.71 -1.39
C ALA A 13 -12.77 -4.80 -2.16
N THR A 14 -13.10 -6.07 -1.96
CA THR A 14 -12.50 -7.20 -2.68
C THR A 14 -12.62 -7.04 -4.18
N MET A 15 -13.83 -6.75 -4.67
CA MET A 15 -14.07 -6.56 -6.10
C MET A 15 -13.28 -5.36 -6.65
N PHE A 16 -13.28 -4.25 -5.94
CA PHE A 16 -12.52 -3.06 -6.33
C PHE A 16 -11.02 -3.34 -6.41
N TYR A 17 -10.44 -3.97 -5.37
CA TYR A 17 -9.01 -4.29 -5.35
C TYR A 17 -8.64 -5.28 -6.45
N ALA A 18 -9.44 -6.32 -6.68
CA ALA A 18 -9.21 -7.30 -7.74
C ALA A 18 -9.24 -6.63 -9.14
N LEU A 19 -10.27 -5.85 -9.44
CA LEU A 19 -10.40 -5.15 -10.73
C LEU A 19 -9.29 -4.13 -10.93
N THR A 20 -8.94 -3.37 -9.89
CA THR A 20 -7.85 -2.39 -9.92
C THR A 20 -6.50 -3.07 -10.13
N SER A 21 -6.28 -4.23 -9.49
CA SER A 21 -5.08 -5.05 -9.70
C SER A 21 -4.92 -5.44 -11.17
N VAL A 22 -5.96 -5.97 -11.81
CA VAL A 22 -5.95 -6.32 -13.23
C VAL A 22 -5.70 -5.09 -14.09
N GLY A 23 -6.37 -3.96 -13.79
CA GLY A 23 -6.23 -2.71 -14.54
C GLY A 23 -4.79 -2.18 -14.52
N PHE A 24 -4.13 -2.21 -13.38
CA PHE A 24 -2.71 -1.82 -13.25
C PHE A 24 -1.78 -2.83 -13.93
N TYR A 25 -2.01 -4.13 -13.79
CA TYR A 25 -1.19 -5.17 -14.41
C TYR A 25 -1.12 -5.05 -15.94
N LEU A 26 -2.21 -4.68 -16.58
CA LEU A 26 -2.29 -4.50 -18.04
C LEU A 26 -1.40 -3.36 -18.57
N ARG A 27 -0.99 -2.42 -17.72
CA ARG A 27 -0.15 -1.27 -18.12
C ARG A 27 1.35 -1.58 -18.19
N ARG A 28 1.81 -2.71 -17.65
CA ARG A 28 3.16 -3.29 -17.79
C ARG A 28 4.35 -2.44 -17.30
N SER A 29 4.15 -1.32 -16.59
CA SER A 29 5.26 -0.62 -15.96
C SER A 29 5.64 -1.27 -14.61
N ARG A 30 6.83 -0.97 -14.09
CA ARG A 30 7.28 -1.52 -12.80
C ARG A 30 6.43 -1.04 -11.64
N LEU A 31 6.13 0.25 -11.63
CA LEU A 31 5.27 0.84 -10.59
C LEU A 31 3.89 0.20 -10.65
N HIS A 32 3.31 0.10 -11.85
CA HIS A 32 2.00 -0.52 -12.05
C HIS A 32 1.98 -1.99 -11.62
N ASN A 33 3.00 -2.77 -11.97
CA ASN A 33 3.09 -4.16 -11.53
C ASN A 33 3.15 -4.30 -10.00
N MET A 34 3.85 -3.37 -9.31
CA MET A 34 3.88 -3.38 -7.84
C MET A 34 2.56 -2.92 -7.23
N VAL A 35 1.91 -1.92 -7.82
CA VAL A 35 0.57 -1.49 -7.39
C VAL A 35 -0.45 -2.60 -7.66
N ALA A 36 -0.36 -3.28 -8.80
CA ALA A 36 -1.18 -4.45 -9.11
C ALA A 36 -0.99 -5.57 -8.08
N PHE A 37 0.25 -5.87 -7.72
CA PHE A 37 0.57 -6.84 -6.66
C PHE A 37 -0.02 -6.41 -5.32
N LEU A 38 0.16 -5.14 -4.93
CA LEU A 38 -0.40 -4.60 -3.71
C LEU A 38 -1.93 -4.74 -3.68
N MET A 39 -2.63 -4.39 -4.77
CA MET A 39 -4.08 -4.53 -4.87
C MET A 39 -4.53 -5.99 -4.81
N ALA A 40 -3.76 -6.92 -5.40
CA ALA A 40 -4.03 -8.35 -5.29
C ALA A 40 -3.91 -8.84 -3.85
N VAL A 41 -2.87 -8.39 -3.12
CA VAL A 41 -2.70 -8.73 -1.69
C VAL A 41 -3.87 -8.20 -0.86
N LEU A 42 -4.26 -6.93 -1.03
CA LEU A 42 -5.41 -6.35 -0.31
C LEU A 42 -6.72 -7.09 -0.62
N SER A 43 -6.91 -7.54 -1.86
CA SER A 43 -8.07 -8.38 -2.21
C SER A 43 -8.05 -9.72 -1.49
N LEU A 44 -6.88 -10.37 -1.39
CA LEU A 44 -6.72 -11.63 -0.66
C LEU A 44 -6.90 -11.46 0.85
N GLU A 45 -6.45 -10.35 1.43
CA GLU A 45 -6.72 -10.01 2.84
C GLU A 45 -8.23 -9.91 3.11
N CYS A 46 -8.96 -9.17 2.28
CA CYS A 46 -10.42 -9.11 2.41
C CYS A 46 -11.08 -10.50 2.28
N ILE A 47 -10.64 -11.36 1.34
CA ILE A 47 -11.16 -12.72 1.20
C ILE A 47 -10.86 -13.56 2.43
N LYS A 48 -9.66 -13.47 3.00
CA LYS A 48 -9.24 -14.13 4.24
C LYS A 48 -10.19 -13.76 5.38
N ASP A 49 -10.46 -12.47 5.58
CA ASP A 49 -11.32 -11.98 6.67
C ASP A 49 -12.76 -12.48 6.51
N VAL A 50 -13.28 -12.42 5.29
CA VAL A 50 -14.60 -12.99 4.97
C VAL A 50 -14.64 -14.49 5.28
N ALA A 51 -13.59 -15.26 4.92
CA ALA A 51 -13.51 -16.68 5.22
C ALA A 51 -13.51 -16.97 6.73
N ILE A 52 -12.81 -16.16 7.52
CA ILE A 52 -12.77 -16.27 9.00
C ILE A 52 -14.18 -16.00 9.59
N ILE A 53 -14.88 -15.01 9.09
CA ILE A 53 -16.25 -14.71 9.54
C ILE A 53 -17.18 -15.90 9.19
N PHE A 54 -17.11 -16.45 7.97
CA PHE A 54 -17.94 -17.58 7.55
C PHE A 54 -17.66 -18.88 8.30
N THR A 55 -16.42 -19.11 8.72
CA THR A 55 -16.06 -20.30 9.50
C THR A 55 -16.43 -20.21 10.97
N GLY A 56 -16.96 -19.06 11.41
CA GLY A 56 -17.33 -18.81 12.81
C GLY A 56 -16.14 -18.57 13.74
N ASN A 57 -14.92 -18.51 13.21
CA ASN A 57 -13.70 -18.29 13.99
C ASN A 57 -13.45 -16.81 14.30
N TYR A 58 -14.36 -15.93 13.95
CA TYR A 58 -14.26 -14.49 14.20
C TYR A 58 -14.11 -14.15 15.71
N ASN A 59 -14.76 -14.96 16.58
CA ASN A 59 -14.71 -14.77 18.03
C ASN A 59 -13.55 -15.50 18.73
N ASP A 60 -12.73 -16.26 18.00
CA ASP A 60 -11.54 -16.92 18.55
C ASP A 60 -10.35 -15.94 18.58
N PRO A 61 -9.83 -15.58 19.77
CA PRO A 61 -8.76 -14.60 19.88
C PRO A 61 -7.50 -14.97 19.10
N TYR A 62 -7.15 -16.27 19.06
CA TYR A 62 -5.97 -16.75 18.34
C TYR A 62 -6.11 -16.54 16.83
N PHE A 63 -7.23 -16.98 16.23
CA PHE A 63 -7.45 -16.82 14.79
C PHE A 63 -7.58 -15.35 14.40
N TRP A 64 -8.23 -14.53 15.22
CA TRP A 64 -8.35 -13.10 15.01
C TRP A 64 -6.98 -12.42 15.02
N THR A 65 -6.17 -12.68 16.05
CA THR A 65 -4.82 -12.11 16.17
C THR A 65 -3.94 -12.55 15.00
N LEU A 66 -3.96 -13.85 14.64
CA LEU A 66 -3.19 -14.37 13.51
C LEU A 66 -3.61 -13.72 12.20
N ALA A 67 -4.90 -13.58 11.94
CA ALA A 67 -5.41 -12.92 10.76
C ALA A 67 -4.94 -11.48 10.66
N SER A 68 -5.04 -10.74 11.77
CA SER A 68 -4.68 -9.32 11.82
C SER A 68 -3.18 -9.09 11.66
N ILE A 69 -2.32 -9.92 12.26
CA ILE A 69 -0.86 -9.77 12.08
C ILE A 69 -0.40 -10.19 10.67
N LEU A 70 -1.15 -11.06 9.97
CA LEU A 70 -0.91 -11.37 8.56
C LEU A 70 -1.08 -10.13 7.67
N ASP A 71 -2.04 -9.25 7.98
CA ASP A 71 -2.26 -8.01 7.23
C ASP A 71 -1.04 -7.07 7.28
N LEU A 72 -0.18 -7.20 8.29
CA LEU A 72 1.05 -6.42 8.39
C LEU A 72 2.08 -6.74 7.30
N LEU A 73 1.94 -7.87 6.58
CA LEU A 73 2.78 -8.20 5.43
C LEU A 73 2.58 -7.21 4.27
N VAL A 74 1.48 -6.47 4.26
CA VAL A 74 1.27 -5.43 3.25
C VAL A 74 2.15 -4.20 3.48
N VAL A 75 2.58 -3.94 4.72
CA VAL A 75 3.35 -2.73 5.07
C VAL A 75 4.69 -2.63 4.32
N PRO A 76 5.53 -3.69 4.21
CA PRO A 76 6.70 -3.64 3.34
C PRO A 76 6.37 -3.42 1.87
N VAL A 77 5.20 -3.88 1.38
CA VAL A 77 4.75 -3.62 0.00
C VAL A 77 4.48 -2.13 -0.20
N TYR A 78 3.81 -1.46 0.76
CA TYR A 78 3.62 -0.01 0.73
C TYR A 78 4.94 0.74 0.65
N VAL A 79 5.92 0.36 1.47
CA VAL A 79 7.25 0.97 1.45
C VAL A 79 7.92 0.77 0.10
N TYR A 80 7.78 -0.41 -0.51
CA TYR A 80 8.33 -0.69 -1.83
C TYR A 80 7.67 0.15 -2.93
N VAL A 81 6.34 0.31 -2.89
CA VAL A 81 5.61 1.20 -3.81
C VAL A 81 6.07 2.65 -3.65
N LEU A 82 6.19 3.15 -2.40
CA LEU A 82 6.71 4.49 -2.13
C LEU A 82 8.15 4.66 -2.65
N HIS A 83 8.98 3.64 -2.50
CA HIS A 83 10.35 3.69 -3.01
C HIS A 83 10.39 3.76 -4.54
N LEU A 84 9.59 2.96 -5.25
CA LEU A 84 9.50 3.02 -6.71
C LEU A 84 8.96 4.35 -7.21
N LEU A 85 8.03 4.95 -6.44
CA LEU A 85 7.43 6.24 -6.77
C LEU A 85 8.40 7.41 -6.61
N LEU A 86 9.31 7.35 -5.61
CA LEU A 86 10.22 8.43 -5.26
C LEU A 86 11.65 8.25 -5.77
N CYS A 87 12.04 7.01 -6.09
CA CYS A 87 13.38 6.65 -6.51
C CYS A 87 13.32 5.73 -7.73
N ALA A 88 13.92 6.16 -8.84
CA ALA A 88 14.00 5.33 -10.06
C ALA A 88 14.85 4.05 -9.90
N ASN A 89 15.62 3.94 -8.81
CA ASN A 89 16.55 2.84 -8.56
C ASN A 89 15.84 1.58 -8.04
N ARG A 90 16.32 0.42 -8.51
CA ARG A 90 15.84 -0.88 -8.00
C ARG A 90 16.30 -1.11 -6.56
N ILE A 91 15.39 -1.55 -5.71
CA ILE A 91 15.76 -2.19 -4.46
C ILE A 91 16.36 -3.55 -4.81
N SER A 92 17.53 -3.88 -4.26
CA SER A 92 18.16 -5.20 -4.48
C SER A 92 17.31 -6.28 -3.79
N ALA A 93 17.36 -7.52 -4.33
CA ALA A 93 16.65 -8.65 -3.74
C ALA A 93 17.00 -8.86 -2.26
N LEU A 94 18.27 -8.69 -1.89
CA LEU A 94 18.72 -8.80 -0.50
C LEU A 94 18.05 -7.77 0.41
N LYS A 95 17.94 -6.51 -0.02
CA LYS A 95 17.24 -5.47 0.75
C LYS A 95 15.76 -5.82 0.89
N THR A 96 15.11 -6.31 -0.17
CA THR A 96 13.72 -6.77 -0.11
C THR A 96 13.55 -7.88 0.93
N ILE A 97 14.42 -8.89 0.94
CA ILE A 97 14.40 -9.96 1.94
C ILE A 97 14.57 -9.39 3.35
N CYS A 98 15.53 -8.47 3.57
CA CYS A 98 15.73 -7.85 4.88
C CYS A 98 14.49 -7.06 5.37
N HIS A 99 13.70 -6.47 4.45
CA HIS A 99 12.47 -5.78 4.81
C HIS A 99 11.36 -6.75 5.24
N TYR A 100 11.24 -7.93 4.59
CA TYR A 100 10.19 -8.90 4.89
C TYR A 100 10.54 -9.85 6.02
N ALA A 101 11.81 -10.20 6.19
CA ALA A 101 12.25 -11.22 7.14
C ALA A 101 11.74 -11.02 8.58
N PRO A 102 11.80 -9.82 9.19
CA PRO A 102 11.29 -9.64 10.54
C PRO A 102 9.79 -9.92 10.66
N PHE A 103 9.00 -9.50 9.67
CA PHE A 103 7.54 -9.74 9.65
C PHE A 103 7.25 -11.25 9.57
N VAL A 104 7.86 -11.94 8.60
CA VAL A 104 7.64 -13.38 8.40
C VAL A 104 8.07 -14.18 9.62
N LEU A 105 9.24 -13.85 10.23
CA LEU A 105 9.75 -14.56 11.40
C LEU A 105 8.85 -14.36 12.63
N LEU A 106 8.37 -13.14 12.88
CA LEU A 106 7.51 -12.85 14.03
C LEU A 106 6.13 -13.48 13.87
N ILE A 107 5.55 -13.42 12.66
CA ILE A 107 4.27 -14.07 12.36
C ILE A 107 4.40 -15.60 12.50
N ALA A 108 5.46 -16.19 11.96
CA ALA A 108 5.71 -17.63 12.10
C ALA A 108 5.90 -18.03 13.57
N ALA A 109 6.63 -17.24 14.36
CA ALA A 109 6.80 -17.47 15.78
C ALA A 109 5.47 -17.45 16.54
N PHE A 110 4.59 -16.47 16.24
CA PHE A 110 3.25 -16.42 16.81
C PHE A 110 2.42 -17.65 16.38
N ALA A 111 2.40 -17.98 15.09
CA ALA A 111 1.62 -19.09 14.55
C ALA A 111 2.01 -20.45 15.16
N ILE A 112 3.31 -20.65 15.48
CA ILE A 112 3.81 -21.90 16.06
C ILE A 112 3.56 -21.96 17.56
N THR A 113 3.74 -20.82 18.28
CA THR A 113 3.75 -20.82 19.75
C THR A 113 2.43 -20.38 20.37
N GLY A 114 1.59 -19.62 19.64
CA GLY A 114 0.40 -18.95 20.17
C GLY A 114 0.72 -17.88 21.24
N ASN A 115 2.00 -17.46 21.38
CA ASN A 115 2.39 -16.53 22.41
C ASN A 115 2.17 -15.08 21.96
N GLU A 116 1.30 -14.37 22.66
CA GLU A 116 0.89 -12.98 22.37
C GLU A 116 2.08 -12.00 22.35
N LEU A 117 3.18 -12.31 23.04
CA LEU A 117 4.39 -11.50 23.03
C LEU A 117 4.89 -11.23 21.58
N PHE A 118 4.79 -12.23 20.69
CA PHE A 118 5.22 -12.06 19.29
C PHE A 118 4.27 -11.15 18.52
N ALA A 119 2.98 -11.17 18.84
CA ALA A 119 2.00 -10.25 18.28
C ALA A 119 2.28 -8.80 18.73
N ASP A 120 2.56 -8.58 20.00
CA ASP A 120 2.93 -7.27 20.53
C ASP A 120 4.22 -6.73 19.89
N ILE A 121 5.24 -7.59 19.79
CA ILE A 121 6.52 -7.21 19.15
C ILE A 121 6.31 -6.81 17.69
N ILE A 122 5.52 -7.55 16.92
CA ILE A 122 5.31 -7.21 15.50
C ILE A 122 4.52 -5.91 15.36
N ILE A 123 3.55 -5.62 16.23
CA ILE A 123 2.81 -4.36 16.23
C ILE A 123 3.75 -3.17 16.50
N ILE A 124 4.59 -3.28 17.54
CA ILE A 124 5.59 -2.25 17.89
C ILE A 124 6.58 -2.08 16.73
N TYR A 125 7.12 -3.18 16.21
CA TYR A 125 8.05 -3.16 15.07
C TYR A 125 7.43 -2.48 13.85
N THR A 126 6.20 -2.83 13.49
CA THR A 126 5.48 -2.26 12.35
C THR A 126 5.24 -0.77 12.52
N THR A 127 4.87 -0.35 13.72
CA THR A 127 4.66 1.06 14.05
C THR A 127 5.95 1.88 13.89
N LEU A 128 7.07 1.38 14.41
CA LEU A 128 8.37 2.03 14.26
C LEU A 128 8.83 2.03 12.79
N TYR A 129 8.70 0.89 12.11
CA TYR A 129 9.05 0.73 10.70
C TYR A 129 8.22 1.70 9.83
N GLY A 130 6.91 1.73 10.00
CA GLY A 130 6.02 2.65 9.29
C GLY A 130 6.36 4.12 9.54
N SER A 131 6.64 4.49 10.80
CA SER A 131 7.02 5.86 11.18
C SER A 131 8.34 6.30 10.53
N VAL A 132 9.35 5.42 10.50
CA VAL A 132 10.64 5.70 9.84
C VAL A 132 10.44 5.95 8.34
N TYR A 133 9.66 5.11 7.65
CA TYR A 133 9.41 5.27 6.22
C TYR A 133 8.46 6.43 5.90
N PHE A 134 7.56 6.77 6.81
CA PHE A 134 6.75 7.99 6.71
C PHE A 134 7.64 9.23 6.71
N VAL A 135 8.53 9.38 7.71
CA VAL A 135 9.48 10.50 7.78
C VAL A 135 10.41 10.52 6.57
N TRP A 136 10.95 9.35 6.19
CA TRP A 136 11.80 9.23 5.00
C TRP A 136 11.09 9.71 3.73
N SER A 137 9.83 9.34 3.54
CA SER A 137 9.05 9.75 2.36
C SER A 137 8.82 11.27 2.33
N LEU A 138 8.49 11.88 3.47
CA LEU A 138 8.30 13.33 3.57
C LEU A 138 9.58 14.12 3.23
N ILE A 139 10.76 13.58 3.56
CA ILE A 139 12.08 14.16 3.23
C ILE A 139 12.43 13.93 1.75
N SER A 140 12.03 12.78 1.20
CA SER A 140 12.39 12.37 -0.18
C SER A 140 11.53 13.07 -1.24
N ILE A 141 10.26 13.36 -0.95
CA ILE A 141 9.33 14.00 -1.89
C ILE A 141 9.83 15.35 -2.42
N PRO A 142 10.32 16.30 -1.60
CA PRO A 142 10.86 17.56 -2.12
C PRO A 142 12.07 17.36 -3.05
N LYS A 143 12.95 16.41 -2.71
CA LYS A 143 14.12 16.07 -3.55
C LYS A 143 13.69 15.54 -4.92
N TYR A 144 12.71 14.66 -4.94
CA TYR A 144 12.12 14.13 -6.16
C TYR A 144 11.48 15.23 -7.02
N GLN A 145 10.76 16.16 -6.39
CA GLN A 145 10.15 17.31 -7.08
C GLN A 145 11.19 18.21 -7.74
N VAL A 146 12.32 18.47 -7.06
CA VAL A 146 13.43 19.25 -7.62
C VAL A 146 14.06 18.52 -8.81
N MET A 147 14.30 17.22 -8.67
CA MET A 147 14.86 16.38 -9.75
C MET A 147 13.96 16.40 -10.99
N LEU A 148 12.65 16.24 -10.83
CA LEU A 148 11.71 16.30 -11.96
C LEU A 148 11.71 17.66 -12.65
N LYS A 149 11.75 18.75 -11.89
CA LYS A 149 11.82 20.12 -12.45
C LYS A 149 13.11 20.38 -13.23
N GLN A 150 14.23 19.78 -12.82
CA GLN A 150 15.50 19.91 -13.52
C GLN A 150 15.55 19.07 -14.81
N GLN A 151 14.89 17.91 -14.80
CA GLN A 151 14.92 16.98 -15.93
C GLN A 151 13.91 17.36 -17.02
N TYR A 152 12.79 18.00 -16.64
CA TYR A 152 11.71 18.37 -17.53
C TYR A 152 11.40 19.86 -17.41
N SER A 153 11.89 20.67 -18.34
CA SER A 153 11.71 22.14 -18.38
C SER A 153 10.23 22.57 -18.42
N TYR A 154 9.31 21.69 -18.82
CA TYR A 154 7.87 21.93 -18.96
C TYR A 154 7.05 21.63 -17.70
N SER A 155 7.70 21.28 -16.57
CA SER A 155 7.00 20.84 -15.36
C SER A 155 6.35 21.95 -14.52
N GLU A 156 6.30 23.21 -15.01
CA GLU A 156 5.73 24.34 -14.24
C GLU A 156 4.27 24.12 -13.82
N ASN A 157 3.49 23.32 -14.57
CA ASN A 157 2.08 23.06 -14.31
C ASN A 157 1.78 21.72 -13.64
N ILE A 158 2.78 20.87 -13.36
CA ILE A 158 2.55 19.58 -12.73
C ILE A 158 2.53 19.75 -11.22
N SER A 159 1.34 19.83 -10.64
CA SER A 159 1.18 19.87 -9.20
C SER A 159 1.43 18.48 -8.59
N LEU A 160 2.62 18.25 -8.04
CA LEU A 160 2.97 17.03 -7.30
C LEU A 160 2.54 17.07 -5.82
N LYS A 161 1.63 17.99 -5.45
CA LYS A 161 1.15 18.13 -4.06
C LYS A 161 0.48 16.85 -3.55
N TRP A 162 -0.23 16.12 -4.44
CA TRP A 162 -0.87 14.85 -4.13
C TRP A 162 0.14 13.76 -3.69
N LEU A 163 1.41 13.83 -4.13
CA LEU A 163 2.43 12.88 -3.76
C LEU A 163 2.70 12.85 -2.23
N ARG A 164 2.52 13.99 -1.55
CA ARG A 164 2.59 14.06 -0.09
C ARG A 164 1.39 13.41 0.59
N THR A 165 0.28 13.32 -0.10
CA THR A 165 -0.97 12.77 0.43
C THR A 165 -0.89 11.25 0.58
N ILE A 166 -0.15 10.55 -0.30
CA ILE A 166 0.00 9.08 -0.26
C ILE A 166 0.64 8.58 1.05
N PRO A 167 1.83 9.05 1.48
CA PRO A 167 2.41 8.61 2.76
C PRO A 167 1.52 8.95 3.96
N VAL A 168 0.86 10.10 3.93
CA VAL A 168 -0.08 10.50 4.99
C VAL A 168 -1.23 9.50 5.06
N PHE A 169 -1.79 9.10 3.93
CA PHE A 169 -2.86 8.10 3.87
C PHE A 169 -2.39 6.74 4.37
N PHE A 170 -1.21 6.28 3.97
CA PHE A 170 -0.66 5.03 4.47
C PHE A 170 -0.46 5.04 5.98
N TYR A 171 -0.01 6.18 6.52
CA TYR A 171 0.16 6.31 7.97
C TYR A 171 -1.17 6.38 8.72
N ILE A 172 -2.18 7.07 8.17
CA ILE A 172 -3.55 7.07 8.71
C ILE A 172 -4.13 5.65 8.71
N MET A 173 -3.95 4.89 7.62
CA MET A 173 -4.42 3.50 7.55
C MET A 173 -3.73 2.61 8.59
N LEU A 174 -2.43 2.77 8.80
CA LEU A 174 -1.71 2.06 9.86
C LEU A 174 -2.25 2.43 11.25
N ALA A 175 -2.50 3.71 11.52
CA ALA A 175 -3.07 4.15 12.80
C ALA A 175 -4.48 3.61 13.03
N LEU A 176 -5.32 3.61 12.00
CA LEU A 176 -6.68 3.03 12.06
C LEU A 176 -6.63 1.51 12.26
N TRP A 177 -5.69 0.81 11.61
CA TRP A 177 -5.49 -0.61 11.81
C TRP A 177 -5.07 -0.92 13.27
N ILE A 178 -4.13 -0.16 13.85
CA ILE A 178 -3.74 -0.30 15.25
C ILE A 178 -4.95 -0.04 16.18
N ALA A 179 -5.74 0.99 15.90
CA ALA A 179 -6.94 1.27 16.67
C ALA A 179 -7.95 0.12 16.58
N ASN A 180 -8.11 -0.48 15.39
CA ASN A 180 -8.98 -1.63 15.21
C ASN A 180 -8.53 -2.84 16.05
N MET A 181 -7.22 -3.13 16.05
CA MET A 181 -6.65 -4.19 16.89
C MET A 181 -6.87 -3.97 18.39
N LEU A 182 -6.79 -2.71 18.86
CA LEU A 182 -6.94 -2.40 20.29
C LEU A 182 -8.39 -2.47 20.77
N PHE A 183 -9.36 -2.17 19.94
CA PHE A 183 -10.75 -2.01 20.36
C PHE A 183 -11.65 -3.20 20.03
N LEU A 184 -11.28 -4.06 19.07
CA LEU A 184 -11.99 -5.30 18.67
C LEU A 184 -13.52 -5.11 18.53
N ARG A 185 -13.95 -4.06 17.81
CA ARG A 185 -15.37 -3.71 17.65
C ARG A 185 -15.75 -3.67 16.18
N ILE A 186 -16.86 -4.33 15.82
CA ILE A 186 -17.43 -4.35 14.45
C ILE A 186 -17.63 -2.94 13.89
N ASP A 187 -18.01 -1.96 14.73
CA ASP A 187 -18.21 -0.58 14.29
C ASP A 187 -16.88 0.06 13.82
N ILE A 188 -15.78 -0.27 14.48
CA ILE A 188 -14.44 0.20 14.12
C ILE A 188 -13.96 -0.49 12.85
N ASP A 189 -14.22 -1.79 12.67
CA ASP A 189 -13.96 -2.53 11.44
C ASP A 189 -14.65 -1.89 10.24
N ILE A 190 -15.94 -1.55 10.39
CA ILE A 190 -16.72 -0.88 9.34
C ILE A 190 -16.10 0.46 8.97
N ILE A 191 -15.68 1.27 9.96
CA ILE A 191 -15.04 2.57 9.73
C ILE A 191 -13.69 2.38 9.03
N TYR A 192 -12.87 1.47 9.53
CA TYR A 192 -11.55 1.16 8.97
C TYR A 192 -11.65 0.74 7.50
N LEU A 193 -12.48 -0.25 7.20
CA LEU A 193 -12.68 -0.75 5.84
C LEU A 193 -13.27 0.31 4.91
N SER A 194 -14.28 1.08 5.38
CA SER A 194 -14.91 2.13 4.56
C SER A 194 -13.93 3.24 4.22
N LEU A 195 -13.16 3.72 5.20
CA LEU A 195 -12.11 4.73 4.99
C LEU A 195 -10.99 4.19 4.10
N GLY A 196 -10.54 2.96 4.34
CA GLY A 196 -9.53 2.30 3.52
C GLY A 196 -9.96 2.19 2.06
N PHE A 197 -11.18 1.74 1.82
CA PHE A 197 -11.76 1.65 0.48
C PHE A 197 -11.79 3.01 -0.23
N LEU A 198 -12.29 4.06 0.43
CA LEU A 198 -12.33 5.41 -0.12
C LEU A 198 -10.93 5.97 -0.41
N LEU A 199 -10.00 5.78 0.52
CA LEU A 199 -8.61 6.23 0.36
C LEU A 199 -7.94 5.54 -0.84
N TRP A 200 -8.18 4.25 -1.02
CA TRP A 200 -7.63 3.50 -2.14
C TRP A 200 -8.20 3.90 -3.50
N ILE A 201 -9.48 4.30 -3.56
CA ILE A 201 -10.05 4.90 -4.78
C ILE A 201 -9.26 6.17 -5.15
N VAL A 202 -9.03 7.05 -4.17
CA VAL A 202 -8.30 8.31 -4.38
C VAL A 202 -6.84 8.05 -4.78
N ILE A 203 -6.14 7.15 -4.06
CA ILE A 203 -4.74 6.80 -4.36
C ILE A 203 -4.63 6.20 -5.77
N SER A 204 -5.50 5.26 -6.13
CA SER A 204 -5.51 4.61 -7.44
C SER A 204 -5.72 5.62 -8.57
N TYR A 205 -6.60 6.60 -8.38
CA TYR A 205 -6.81 7.68 -9.33
C TYR A 205 -5.54 8.53 -9.54
N PHE A 206 -4.87 8.91 -8.45
CA PHE A 206 -3.63 9.69 -8.55
C PHE A 206 -2.47 8.91 -9.15
N LEU A 207 -2.31 7.64 -8.78
CA LEU A 207 -1.29 6.77 -9.38
C LEU A 207 -1.50 6.61 -10.88
N TYR A 208 -2.75 6.41 -11.28
CA TYR A 208 -3.12 6.32 -12.69
C TYR A 208 -2.76 7.61 -13.47
N LYS A 209 -3.12 8.77 -12.90
CA LYS A 209 -2.88 10.07 -13.53
C LYS A 209 -1.40 10.43 -13.59
N HIS A 210 -0.62 10.08 -12.54
CA HIS A 210 0.80 10.40 -12.49
C HIS A 210 1.58 9.75 -13.63
N GLU A 211 1.31 8.51 -13.92
CA GLU A 211 2.04 7.78 -14.93
C GLU A 211 1.68 8.20 -16.35
N SER A 212 0.42 8.57 -16.59
CA SER A 212 0.05 9.15 -17.90
C SER A 212 0.85 10.42 -18.20
N VAL A 213 1.09 11.25 -17.17
CA VAL A 213 1.92 12.47 -17.33
C VAL A 213 3.39 12.11 -17.58
N LEU A 214 3.94 11.10 -16.89
CA LEU A 214 5.33 10.67 -17.13
C LEU A 214 5.51 10.04 -18.52
N GLU A 215 4.54 9.25 -18.99
CA GLU A 215 4.54 8.68 -20.35
C GLU A 215 4.50 9.76 -21.42
N ASP A 216 3.65 10.77 -21.25
CA ASP A 216 3.54 11.90 -22.17
C ASP A 216 4.86 12.69 -22.22
N LEU A 217 5.45 13.00 -21.05
CA LEU A 217 6.74 13.71 -20.99
C LEU A 217 7.88 12.90 -21.62
N GLN A 218 7.91 11.58 -21.48
CA GLN A 218 8.90 10.73 -22.13
C GLN A 218 8.72 10.67 -23.63
N ARG A 219 7.47 10.68 -24.11
CA ARG A 219 7.14 10.70 -25.54
C ARG A 219 7.57 12.01 -26.18
N ASP A 220 7.29 13.14 -25.53
CA ASP A 220 7.68 14.47 -26.00
C ASP A 220 9.20 14.60 -26.05
N ALA A 221 9.92 14.18 -25.02
CA ALA A 221 11.38 14.18 -24.98
C ALA A 221 12.00 13.30 -26.08
N ALA A 222 11.37 12.15 -26.40
CA ALA A 222 11.82 11.29 -27.48
C ALA A 222 11.56 11.91 -28.87
N ALA A 223 10.44 12.62 -29.06
CA ALA A 223 10.13 13.34 -30.29
C ALA A 223 11.11 14.49 -30.53
N ASP A 224 11.44 15.27 -29.49
CA ASP A 224 12.41 16.36 -29.57
C ASP A 224 13.82 15.85 -29.90
N ALA A 225 14.24 14.73 -29.30
CA ALA A 225 15.51 14.11 -29.61
C ALA A 225 15.58 13.61 -31.07
N ALA A 226 14.49 13.04 -31.59
CA ALA A 226 14.41 12.60 -32.97
C ALA A 226 14.49 13.78 -33.97
N ASN A 227 13.85 14.90 -33.68
CA ASN A 227 13.87 16.12 -34.49
C ASN A 227 15.26 16.77 -34.47
N ALA A 228 15.98 16.74 -33.33
CA ALA A 228 17.35 17.28 -33.22
C ALA A 228 18.39 16.46 -34.00
N VAL A 229 18.14 15.16 -34.23
CA VAL A 229 19.01 14.32 -35.08
C VAL A 229 18.74 14.47 -36.56
N ALA A 230 17.52 14.92 -36.94
CA ALA A 230 17.07 15.12 -38.34
C ALA A 230 17.41 16.50 -38.89
N SER A 231 17.82 17.47 -38.04
CA SER A 231 18.24 18.82 -38.37
C SER A 231 19.78 18.91 -38.49
#